data_5aad5a97b1f7a7ac9956078ce63d57fa
#
_entry.id   5aad5a97b1f7a7ac9956078ce63d57fa
#
_cell.length_a   1.000
_cell.length_b   1.000
_cell.length_c   1.000
_cell.angle_alpha   90.00
_cell.angle_beta   90.00
_cell.angle_gamma   90.00
#
_symmetry.space_group_name_H-M   'P 1'
#
loop_
_entity.id
_entity.type
_entity.pdbx_description
1 polymer ?
#
loop_
_entity_poly.entity_id
_entity_poly.type
_entity_poly.pdbx_seq_one_letter_code
_entity_poly.pdbx_strand_id
1 'polypeptide(L)'
;MDAYLCQTIILYERMNIEEYKALRSRFADAEVYEAARKKFFEEHPDCPRPKPVECLNLIMRREFAEQILSGEKRVEIRAYSQHYVDRLYDKDVLEYEDKYWDDELMRLQMLDFNDSVRAVKKIHFHNYNNSWFLDVECVDNNTVLMVDDQVKYLQDEYGCHEFDEELEKLNRREAKERPIYFYFAVGEIIGTNLH
;
A
#
# COMPACT_ATOMS: atom_id res chain seq x y z
N MET A 1 -3.79 -31.69 3.76
CA MET A 1 -2.73 -30.80 3.22
C MET A 1 -2.71 -31.05 1.74
N ASP A 2 -3.31 -30.14 0.97
CA ASP A 2 -3.59 -30.37 -0.44
C ASP A 2 -2.31 -30.52 -1.26
N ALA A 3 -2.29 -31.49 -2.18
CA ALA A 3 -1.18 -31.75 -3.11
C ALA A 3 -0.78 -30.48 -3.92
N TYR A 4 -1.70 -29.53 -4.07
CA TYR A 4 -1.49 -28.26 -4.75
C TYR A 4 -0.58 -27.32 -3.96
N LEU A 5 -0.80 -27.19 -2.64
CA LEU A 5 0.06 -26.40 -1.74
C LEU A 5 1.48 -26.98 -1.70
N CYS A 6 1.61 -28.31 -1.67
CA CYS A 6 2.90 -28.98 -1.65
C CYS A 6 3.68 -28.76 -2.96
N GLN A 7 3.01 -28.79 -4.13
CA GLN A 7 3.65 -28.50 -5.43
C GLN A 7 4.07 -27.04 -5.58
N THR A 8 3.28 -26.10 -5.05
CA THR A 8 3.61 -24.66 -5.09
C THR A 8 4.84 -24.38 -4.22
N ILE A 9 4.94 -25.01 -3.06
CA ILE A 9 6.09 -24.89 -2.16
C ILE A 9 7.37 -25.48 -2.80
N ILE A 10 7.30 -26.62 -3.47
CA ILE A 10 8.45 -27.25 -4.13
C ILE A 10 8.95 -26.45 -5.34
N LEU A 11 8.06 -25.75 -6.06
CA LEU A 11 8.44 -24.88 -7.17
C LEU A 11 9.27 -23.66 -6.72
N TYR A 12 9.01 -23.16 -5.52
CA TYR A 12 9.72 -22.00 -4.98
C TYR A 12 11.20 -22.27 -4.69
N GLU A 13 11.57 -23.48 -4.27
CA GLU A 13 12.96 -23.82 -3.86
C GLU A 13 14.00 -23.73 -5.00
N ARG A 14 13.56 -23.62 -6.26
CA ARG A 14 14.43 -23.54 -7.44
C ARG A 14 14.01 -22.46 -8.44
N MET A 15 13.12 -21.56 -8.00
CA MET A 15 12.50 -20.58 -8.88
C MET A 15 13.48 -19.49 -9.27
N ASN A 16 13.62 -19.28 -10.56
CA ASN A 16 14.31 -18.11 -11.11
C ASN A 16 13.33 -16.92 -11.27
N ILE A 17 13.87 -15.79 -11.70
CA ILE A 17 13.10 -14.54 -11.84
C ILE A 17 11.89 -14.66 -12.78
N GLU A 18 11.99 -15.41 -13.86
CA GLU A 18 10.90 -15.58 -14.84
C GLU A 18 9.79 -16.47 -14.28
N GLU A 19 10.16 -17.52 -13.55
CA GLU A 19 9.22 -18.38 -12.83
C GLU A 19 8.48 -17.60 -11.75
N TYR A 20 9.18 -16.71 -11.03
CA TYR A 20 8.56 -15.84 -10.05
C TYR A 20 7.58 -14.86 -10.68
N LYS A 21 7.95 -14.19 -11.78
CA LYS A 21 7.03 -13.31 -12.53
C LYS A 21 5.78 -14.03 -13.00
N ALA A 22 5.94 -15.29 -13.47
CA ALA A 22 4.80 -16.13 -13.85
C ALA A 22 3.91 -16.53 -12.66
N LEU A 23 4.50 -16.75 -11.47
CA LEU A 23 3.75 -17.06 -10.25
C LEU A 23 2.96 -15.86 -9.75
N ARG A 24 3.47 -14.62 -9.88
CA ARG A 24 2.77 -13.39 -9.45
C ARG A 24 1.35 -13.28 -10.00
N SER A 25 1.12 -13.75 -11.23
CA SER A 25 -0.23 -13.77 -11.82
C SER A 25 -1.25 -14.62 -11.05
N ARG A 26 -0.77 -15.52 -10.16
CA ARG A 26 -1.59 -16.39 -9.31
C ARG A 26 -1.86 -15.80 -7.93
N PHE A 27 -1.23 -14.68 -7.56
CA PHE A 27 -1.42 -14.03 -6.26
C PHE A 27 -2.81 -13.39 -6.07
N ALA A 28 -3.65 -13.38 -7.11
CA ALA A 28 -5.08 -13.13 -6.96
C ALA A 28 -5.79 -14.21 -6.08
N ASP A 29 -5.17 -15.41 -5.95
CA ASP A 29 -5.60 -16.44 -5.02
C ASP A 29 -4.93 -16.21 -3.65
N ALA A 30 -5.75 -15.89 -2.65
CA ALA A 30 -5.28 -15.57 -1.30
C ALA A 30 -4.51 -16.73 -0.63
N GLU A 31 -4.88 -17.99 -0.90
CA GLU A 31 -4.18 -19.15 -0.33
C GLU A 31 -2.79 -19.31 -0.93
N VAL A 32 -2.66 -19.09 -2.25
CA VAL A 32 -1.37 -19.09 -2.94
C VAL A 32 -0.47 -17.99 -2.43
N TYR A 33 -1.00 -16.79 -2.27
CA TYR A 33 -0.26 -15.65 -1.74
C TYR A 33 0.25 -15.91 -0.32
N GLU A 34 -0.61 -16.35 0.59
CA GLU A 34 -0.24 -16.60 1.99
C GLU A 34 0.79 -17.75 2.11
N ALA A 35 0.67 -18.79 1.29
CA ALA A 35 1.65 -19.88 1.25
C ALA A 35 3.03 -19.38 0.78
N ALA A 36 3.06 -18.57 -0.27
CA ALA A 36 4.28 -17.98 -0.81
C ALA A 36 4.92 -17.01 0.19
N ARG A 37 4.12 -16.14 0.81
CA ARG A 37 4.57 -15.21 1.85
C ARG A 37 5.14 -15.91 3.08
N LYS A 38 4.46 -16.96 3.55
CA LYS A 38 4.94 -17.76 4.68
C LYS A 38 6.30 -18.35 4.37
N LYS A 39 6.46 -18.94 3.17
CA LYS A 39 7.72 -19.52 2.75
C LYS A 39 8.85 -18.49 2.65
N PHE A 40 8.58 -17.32 2.09
CA PHE A 40 9.54 -16.21 2.06
C PHE A 40 10.12 -15.93 3.46
N PHE A 41 9.26 -15.83 4.50
CA PHE A 41 9.73 -15.60 5.87
C PHE A 41 10.39 -16.81 6.55
N GLU A 42 10.13 -18.04 6.08
CA GLU A 42 10.84 -19.22 6.52
C GLU A 42 12.26 -19.28 5.95
N GLU A 43 12.46 -18.83 4.71
CA GLU A 43 13.75 -18.74 4.03
C GLU A 43 14.57 -17.52 4.50
N HIS A 44 13.92 -16.47 4.92
CA HIS A 44 14.51 -15.22 5.40
C HIS A 44 14.10 -14.91 6.85
N PRO A 45 14.50 -15.73 7.84
CA PRO A 45 14.07 -15.58 9.23
C PRO A 45 14.59 -14.30 9.91
N ASP A 46 15.64 -13.71 9.38
CA ASP A 46 16.23 -12.44 9.80
C ASP A 46 15.59 -11.22 9.13
N CYS A 47 14.68 -11.43 8.17
CA CYS A 47 13.95 -10.35 7.51
C CYS A 47 12.99 -9.69 8.50
N PRO A 48 13.17 -8.38 8.82
CA PRO A 48 12.29 -7.68 9.73
C PRO A 48 10.91 -7.50 9.10
N ARG A 49 9.86 -7.55 9.91
CA ARG A 49 8.49 -7.28 9.46
C ARG A 49 8.11 -5.85 9.79
N PRO A 50 7.48 -5.10 8.86
CA PRO A 50 7.09 -3.73 9.14
C PRO A 50 6.06 -3.69 10.27
N LYS A 51 6.31 -2.82 11.25
CA LYS A 51 5.41 -2.63 12.39
C LYS A 51 4.27 -1.71 11.97
N PRO A 52 3.00 -2.10 12.16
CA PRO A 52 1.88 -1.27 11.77
C PRO A 52 1.87 0.08 12.50
N VAL A 53 1.30 1.09 11.87
CA VAL A 53 0.95 2.37 12.48
C VAL A 53 -0.43 2.22 13.11
N GLU A 54 -0.53 2.21 14.43
CA GLU A 54 -1.80 2.01 15.13
C GLU A 54 -2.80 3.13 14.86
N CYS A 55 -2.31 4.38 14.77
CA CYS A 55 -3.14 5.54 14.45
C CYS A 55 -2.31 6.61 13.73
N LEU A 56 -2.73 6.99 12.54
CA LEU A 56 -2.14 8.07 11.77
C LEU A 56 -2.98 9.34 11.93
N ASN A 57 -2.38 10.40 12.48
CA ASN A 57 -3.05 11.70 12.61
C ASN A 57 -2.87 12.50 11.31
N LEU A 58 -3.97 12.94 10.72
CA LEU A 58 -3.98 13.74 9.50
C LEU A 58 -4.85 14.98 9.67
N ILE A 59 -4.25 16.15 9.39
CA ILE A 59 -5.01 17.40 9.32
C ILE A 59 -5.78 17.43 8.01
N MET A 60 -7.08 17.74 8.07
CA MET A 60 -7.97 17.77 6.93
C MET A 60 -8.90 18.98 6.98
N ARG A 61 -9.39 19.41 5.83
CA ARG A 61 -10.50 20.37 5.75
C ARG A 61 -11.81 19.66 6.06
N ARG A 62 -12.73 20.37 6.73
CA ARG A 62 -14.03 19.82 7.15
C ARG A 62 -14.83 19.26 5.96
N GLU A 63 -14.84 19.94 4.84
CA GLU A 63 -15.54 19.52 3.62
C GLU A 63 -15.15 18.11 3.15
N PHE A 64 -13.86 17.75 3.21
CA PHE A 64 -13.40 16.41 2.85
C PHE A 64 -13.75 15.35 3.91
N ALA A 65 -13.74 15.74 5.19
CA ALA A 65 -14.19 14.84 6.25
C ALA A 65 -15.70 14.54 6.13
N GLU A 66 -16.51 15.53 5.74
CA GLU A 66 -17.94 15.35 5.47
C GLU A 66 -18.18 14.45 4.24
N GLN A 67 -17.35 14.53 3.19
CA GLN A 67 -17.38 13.62 2.04
C GLN A 67 -17.03 12.18 2.45
N ILE A 68 -16.05 11.99 3.35
CA ILE A 68 -15.75 10.67 3.90
C ILE A 68 -16.94 10.17 4.72
N LEU A 69 -17.51 11.00 5.57
CA LEU A 69 -18.66 10.65 6.41
C LEU A 69 -19.90 10.25 5.59
N SER A 70 -20.12 10.90 4.45
CA SER A 70 -21.20 10.57 3.51
C SER A 70 -20.90 9.37 2.60
N GLY A 71 -19.65 8.87 2.59
CA GLY A 71 -19.20 7.80 1.70
C GLY A 71 -18.88 8.25 0.27
N GLU A 72 -18.95 9.55 -0.02
CA GLU A 72 -18.58 10.12 -1.33
C GLU A 72 -17.07 10.01 -1.59
N LYS A 73 -16.24 10.26 -0.55
CA LYS A 73 -14.79 10.12 -0.60
C LYS A 73 -14.37 8.85 0.14
N ARG A 74 -13.71 7.95 -0.57
CA ARG A 74 -13.28 6.65 -0.02
C ARG A 74 -11.75 6.49 0.05
N VAL A 75 -11.00 7.45 -0.50
CA VAL A 75 -9.54 7.45 -0.49
C VAL A 75 -9.04 8.84 -0.11
N GLU A 76 -8.13 8.91 0.84
CA GLU A 76 -7.39 10.13 1.13
C GLU A 76 -6.03 10.08 0.45
N ILE A 77 -5.66 11.17 -0.22
CA ILE A 77 -4.41 11.30 -0.98
C ILE A 77 -3.48 12.31 -0.31
N ARG A 78 -2.21 11.98 -0.23
CA ARG A 78 -1.16 12.86 0.29
C ARG A 78 0.05 12.89 -0.64
N ALA A 79 0.56 14.09 -0.89
CA ALA A 79 1.79 14.25 -1.64
C ALA A 79 2.96 13.49 -0.98
N TYR A 80 3.77 12.82 -1.78
CA TYR A 80 4.98 12.16 -1.30
C TYR A 80 5.94 13.21 -0.72
N SER A 81 6.28 13.06 0.54
CA SER A 81 7.15 14.00 1.25
C SER A 81 7.91 13.29 2.37
N GLN A 82 9.05 13.86 2.77
CA GLN A 82 9.85 13.30 3.85
C GLN A 82 9.07 13.12 5.15
N HIS A 83 8.13 14.04 5.43
CA HIS A 83 7.24 13.93 6.60
C HIS A 83 6.45 12.61 6.64
N TYR A 84 5.93 12.17 5.49
CA TYR A 84 5.21 10.90 5.40
C TYR A 84 6.14 9.70 5.30
N VAL A 85 7.26 9.82 4.59
CA VAL A 85 8.30 8.78 4.52
C VAL A 85 8.77 8.39 5.93
N ASP A 86 9.12 9.36 6.78
CA ASP A 86 9.59 9.11 8.15
C ASP A 86 8.56 8.41 9.06
N ARG A 87 7.28 8.53 8.73
CA ARG A 87 6.17 7.97 9.51
C ARG A 87 5.67 6.62 8.99
N LEU A 88 5.75 6.42 7.69
CA LEU A 88 5.11 5.30 6.99
C LEU A 88 6.07 4.23 6.52
N TYR A 89 7.35 4.55 6.34
CA TYR A 89 8.32 3.51 6.00
C TYR A 89 8.93 2.89 7.27
N ASP A 90 9.11 1.58 7.24
CA ASP A 90 9.85 0.85 8.28
C ASP A 90 11.34 0.83 7.92
N LYS A 91 12.14 1.48 8.77
CA LYS A 91 13.58 1.65 8.50
C LYS A 91 14.34 0.35 8.54
N ASP A 92 13.96 -0.57 9.44
CA ASP A 92 14.62 -1.86 9.57
C ASP A 92 14.41 -2.69 8.29
N VAL A 93 13.20 -2.59 7.70
CA VAL A 93 12.86 -3.26 6.43
C VAL A 93 13.61 -2.63 5.26
N LEU A 94 13.68 -1.30 5.18
CA LEU A 94 14.47 -0.59 4.15
C LEU A 94 15.96 -0.95 4.21
N GLU A 95 16.56 -1.00 5.42
CA GLU A 95 17.96 -1.39 5.60
C GLU A 95 18.18 -2.86 5.19
N TYR A 96 17.20 -3.73 5.41
CA TYR A 96 17.28 -5.12 4.95
C TYR A 96 17.15 -5.20 3.43
N GLU A 97 16.25 -4.46 2.80
CA GLU A 97 16.06 -4.39 1.35
C GLU A 97 17.34 -3.89 0.64
N ASP A 98 18.01 -2.89 1.20
CA ASP A 98 19.25 -2.33 0.65
C ASP A 98 20.37 -3.37 0.53
N LYS A 99 20.40 -4.39 1.39
CA LYS A 99 21.39 -5.50 1.30
C LYS A 99 21.23 -6.33 0.03
N TYR A 100 20.03 -6.34 -0.54
CA TYR A 100 19.66 -7.14 -1.71
C TYR A 100 19.39 -6.27 -2.93
N TRP A 101 19.95 -5.05 -2.96
CA TRP A 101 19.71 -4.09 -4.05
C TRP A 101 19.98 -4.67 -5.44
N ASP A 102 21.03 -5.48 -5.57
CA ASP A 102 21.45 -6.11 -6.83
C ASP A 102 20.75 -7.46 -7.10
N ASP A 103 19.94 -7.97 -6.16
CA ASP A 103 19.17 -9.21 -6.33
C ASP A 103 17.73 -8.86 -6.76
N GLU A 104 17.47 -8.94 -8.06
CA GLU A 104 16.13 -8.60 -8.63
C GLU A 104 15.03 -9.50 -8.07
N LEU A 105 15.31 -10.80 -7.86
CA LEU A 105 14.31 -11.73 -7.33
C LEU A 105 13.94 -11.36 -5.90
N MET A 106 14.95 -11.13 -5.05
CA MET A 106 14.72 -10.76 -3.66
C MET A 106 13.95 -9.43 -3.54
N ARG A 107 14.29 -8.45 -4.37
CA ARG A 107 13.59 -7.16 -4.41
C ARG A 107 12.12 -7.31 -4.78
N LEU A 108 11.80 -8.14 -5.79
CA LEU A 108 10.41 -8.41 -6.16
C LEU A 108 9.65 -9.14 -5.06
N GLN A 109 10.30 -10.10 -4.38
CA GLN A 109 9.71 -10.80 -3.25
C GLN A 109 9.47 -9.86 -2.05
N MET A 110 10.39 -8.93 -1.78
CA MET A 110 10.21 -7.92 -0.75
C MET A 110 8.98 -7.04 -1.06
N LEU A 111 8.86 -6.52 -2.27
CA LEU A 111 7.71 -5.72 -2.69
C LEU A 111 6.36 -6.47 -2.54
N ASP A 112 6.35 -7.77 -2.83
CA ASP A 112 5.12 -8.56 -2.77
C ASP A 112 4.78 -9.05 -1.35
N PHE A 113 5.77 -9.40 -0.52
CA PHE A 113 5.53 -10.09 0.75
C PHE A 113 5.88 -9.26 1.97
N ASN A 114 6.73 -8.26 1.83
CA ASN A 114 7.27 -7.47 2.94
C ASN A 114 7.52 -6.01 2.54
N ASP A 115 6.56 -5.39 1.88
CA ASP A 115 6.63 -3.96 1.53
C ASP A 115 7.07 -3.15 2.76
N SER A 116 8.03 -2.27 2.56
CA SER A 116 8.55 -1.37 3.59
C SER A 116 7.54 -0.31 4.04
N VAL A 117 6.45 -0.11 3.30
CA VAL A 117 5.34 0.77 3.71
C VAL A 117 4.53 0.10 4.82
N ARG A 118 4.48 0.75 5.96
CA ARG A 118 3.79 0.26 7.16
C ARG A 118 2.28 0.32 6.96
N ALA A 119 1.58 -0.78 7.24
CA ALA A 119 0.13 -0.78 7.28
C ALA A 119 -0.38 0.19 8.36
N VAL A 120 -1.32 1.04 8.01
CA VAL A 120 -2.02 1.94 8.93
C VAL A 120 -3.32 1.28 9.35
N LYS A 121 -3.59 1.16 10.67
CA LYS A 121 -4.83 0.55 11.15
C LYS A 121 -5.98 1.54 11.25
N LYS A 122 -5.68 2.74 11.73
CA LYS A 122 -6.66 3.80 11.96
C LYS A 122 -6.12 5.14 11.52
N ILE A 123 -7.00 5.99 10.97
CA ILE A 123 -6.70 7.38 10.70
C ILE A 123 -7.56 8.26 11.59
N HIS A 124 -6.92 9.22 12.23
CA HIS A 124 -7.57 10.30 12.99
C HIS A 124 -7.48 11.58 12.18
N PHE A 125 -8.56 11.94 11.51
CA PHE A 125 -8.69 13.23 10.83
C PHE A 125 -9.14 14.30 11.79
N HIS A 126 -8.53 15.47 11.71
CA HIS A 126 -8.88 16.61 12.53
C HIS A 126 -8.51 17.94 11.85
N ASN A 127 -9.05 19.05 12.32
CA ASN A 127 -8.59 20.37 11.90
C ASN A 127 -7.45 20.88 12.79
N TYR A 128 -6.85 22.02 12.43
CA TYR A 128 -5.71 22.59 13.14
C TYR A 128 -5.97 22.89 14.62
N ASN A 129 -7.20 23.22 15.01
CA ASN A 129 -7.56 23.57 16.39
C ASN A 129 -8.28 22.42 17.12
N ASN A 130 -8.36 21.24 16.52
CA ASN A 130 -9.01 20.05 17.07
C ASN A 130 -10.48 20.29 17.50
N SER A 131 -11.18 21.23 16.85
CA SER A 131 -12.60 21.48 17.15
C SER A 131 -13.52 20.38 16.63
N TRP A 132 -13.06 19.58 15.70
CA TRP A 132 -13.72 18.38 15.22
C TRP A 132 -12.70 17.27 14.93
N PHE A 133 -13.20 16.04 14.92
CA PHE A 133 -12.45 14.87 14.49
C PHE A 133 -13.33 13.86 13.74
N LEU A 134 -12.68 13.01 12.97
CA LEU A 134 -13.26 11.83 12.32
C LEU A 134 -12.23 10.70 12.39
N ASP A 135 -12.59 9.65 13.12
CA ASP A 135 -11.80 8.42 13.23
C ASP A 135 -12.35 7.37 12.26
N VAL A 136 -11.49 6.82 11.44
CA VAL A 136 -11.85 5.79 10.46
C VAL A 136 -10.87 4.63 10.49
N GLU A 137 -11.32 3.45 10.14
CA GLU A 137 -10.45 2.35 9.78
C GLU A 137 -9.68 2.69 8.51
N CYS A 138 -8.41 2.29 8.41
CA CYS A 138 -7.66 2.29 7.17
C CYS A 138 -7.58 0.84 6.67
N VAL A 139 -8.27 0.56 5.57
CA VAL A 139 -8.36 -0.81 5.03
C VAL A 139 -7.22 -1.14 4.09
N ASP A 140 -6.61 -0.12 3.49
CA ASP A 140 -5.44 -0.24 2.63
C ASP A 140 -4.68 1.08 2.58
N ASN A 141 -3.35 1.02 2.48
CA ASN A 141 -2.51 2.17 2.24
C ASN A 141 -1.20 1.78 1.59
N ASN A 142 -0.75 2.56 0.65
CA ASN A 142 0.56 2.43 0.03
C ASN A 142 0.93 3.72 -0.72
N THR A 143 1.96 3.65 -1.55
CA THR A 143 2.27 4.69 -2.54
C THR A 143 1.61 4.36 -3.88
N VAL A 144 1.29 5.39 -4.64
CA VAL A 144 0.79 5.30 -6.01
C VAL A 144 1.64 6.20 -6.92
N LEU A 145 2.22 5.60 -7.95
CA LEU A 145 2.87 6.34 -9.03
C LEU A 145 1.83 6.75 -10.06
N MET A 146 1.94 7.95 -10.62
CA MET A 146 1.00 8.47 -11.63
C MET A 146 1.21 7.79 -13.00
N VAL A 147 0.83 6.50 -13.05
CA VAL A 147 0.77 5.66 -14.25
C VAL A 147 -0.59 4.98 -14.35
N ASP A 148 -1.00 4.62 -15.59
CA ASP A 148 -2.34 4.13 -15.87
C ASP A 148 -2.75 2.94 -14.97
N ASP A 149 -1.89 1.94 -14.82
CA ASP A 149 -2.22 0.70 -14.09
C ASP A 149 -2.44 0.96 -12.59
N GLN A 150 -1.62 1.82 -11.97
CA GLN A 150 -1.73 2.09 -10.54
C GLN A 150 -2.91 3.02 -10.22
N VAL A 151 -3.16 4.03 -11.06
CA VAL A 151 -4.34 4.90 -10.91
C VAL A 151 -5.61 4.10 -11.17
N LYS A 152 -5.61 3.21 -12.17
CA LYS A 152 -6.74 2.32 -12.44
C LYS A 152 -7.06 1.41 -11.26
N TYR A 153 -6.08 0.90 -10.55
CA TYR A 153 -6.31 0.14 -9.31
C TYR A 153 -7.15 0.93 -8.31
N LEU A 154 -6.81 2.20 -8.04
CA LEU A 154 -7.58 3.04 -7.12
C LEU A 154 -9.00 3.36 -7.63
N GLN A 155 -9.18 3.48 -8.96
CA GLN A 155 -10.49 3.66 -9.57
C GLN A 155 -11.36 2.41 -9.40
N ASP A 156 -10.82 1.23 -9.75
CA ASP A 156 -11.56 -0.03 -9.77
C ASP A 156 -11.93 -0.49 -8.35
N GLU A 157 -10.99 -0.40 -7.39
CA GLU A 157 -11.21 -0.90 -6.03
C GLU A 157 -11.95 0.10 -5.13
N TYR A 158 -11.69 1.39 -5.29
CA TYR A 158 -12.18 2.41 -4.35
C TYR A 158 -13.03 3.51 -5.00
N GLY A 159 -13.17 3.52 -6.33
CA GLY A 159 -13.87 4.59 -7.04
C GLY A 159 -13.16 5.94 -6.95
N CYS A 160 -11.83 5.95 -6.80
CA CYS A 160 -11.05 7.18 -6.68
C CYS A 160 -10.76 7.77 -8.07
N HIS A 161 -11.35 8.92 -8.36
CA HIS A 161 -11.17 9.65 -9.63
C HIS A 161 -10.39 10.96 -9.48
N GLU A 162 -9.78 11.20 -8.32
CA GLU A 162 -9.05 12.44 -8.03
C GLU A 162 -7.83 12.66 -8.94
N PHE A 163 -7.31 11.60 -9.55
CA PHE A 163 -6.13 11.65 -10.42
C PHE A 163 -6.41 11.74 -11.91
N ASP A 164 -7.66 11.60 -12.34
CA ASP A 164 -8.00 11.45 -13.77
C ASP A 164 -7.47 12.59 -14.64
N GLU A 165 -7.72 13.83 -14.23
CA GLU A 165 -7.25 15.01 -14.97
C GLU A 165 -5.73 15.15 -14.98
N GLU A 166 -5.06 14.84 -13.87
CA GLU A 166 -3.61 14.94 -13.76
C GLU A 166 -2.94 13.86 -14.60
N LEU A 167 -3.42 12.63 -14.52
CA LEU A 167 -2.94 11.52 -15.33
C LEU A 167 -3.08 11.80 -16.82
N GLU A 168 -4.24 12.32 -17.26
CA GLU A 168 -4.47 12.70 -18.65
C GLU A 168 -3.49 13.79 -19.12
N LYS A 169 -3.23 14.82 -18.30
CA LYS A 169 -2.26 15.87 -18.58
C LYS A 169 -0.83 15.31 -18.69
N LEU A 170 -0.45 14.37 -17.84
CA LEU A 170 0.85 13.73 -17.86
C LEU A 170 1.03 12.80 -19.06
N ASN A 171 -0.02 12.07 -19.46
CA ASN A 171 0.01 11.19 -20.62
C ASN A 171 0.09 11.94 -21.95
N ARG A 172 -0.42 13.16 -22.02
CA ARG A 172 -0.31 14.06 -23.20
C ARG A 172 1.07 14.70 -23.34
N ARG A 173 1.92 14.62 -22.31
CA ARG A 173 3.27 15.21 -22.31
C ARG A 173 4.29 14.09 -22.17
N GLU A 174 5.47 14.24 -22.77
CA GLU A 174 6.63 13.41 -22.45
C GLU A 174 7.11 13.75 -21.02
N ALA A 175 6.42 13.24 -20.03
CA ALA A 175 6.81 13.42 -18.63
C ALA A 175 7.96 12.46 -18.33
N LYS A 176 9.15 13.00 -18.07
CA LYS A 176 10.34 12.22 -17.69
C LYS A 176 10.20 11.63 -16.29
N GLU A 177 9.47 12.32 -15.43
CA GLU A 177 9.21 11.91 -14.04
C GLU A 177 7.71 11.92 -13.78
N ARG A 178 7.24 10.89 -13.12
CA ARG A 178 5.86 10.77 -12.68
C ARG A 178 5.79 11.06 -11.19
N PRO A 179 4.86 11.90 -10.72
CA PRO A 179 4.69 12.14 -9.30
C PRO A 179 4.24 10.88 -8.58
N ILE A 180 4.62 10.78 -7.31
CA ILE A 180 4.23 9.71 -6.38
C ILE A 180 3.37 10.35 -5.29
N TYR A 181 2.34 9.63 -4.86
CA TYR A 181 1.48 10.02 -3.75
C TYR A 181 1.36 8.86 -2.76
N PHE A 182 1.04 9.17 -1.51
CA PHE A 182 0.49 8.20 -0.57
C PHE A 182 -1.02 8.18 -0.72
N TYR A 183 -1.61 7.00 -0.68
CA TYR A 183 -3.05 6.85 -0.58
C TYR A 183 -3.43 6.08 0.69
N PHE A 184 -4.62 6.36 1.19
CA PHE A 184 -5.21 5.70 2.36
C PHE A 184 -6.67 5.41 2.05
N ALA A 185 -7.00 4.14 1.86
CA ALA A 185 -8.37 3.70 1.65
C ALA A 185 -9.11 3.65 2.98
N VAL A 186 -10.25 4.32 3.02
CA VAL A 186 -11.09 4.50 4.21
C VAL A 186 -12.09 3.37 4.32
N GLY A 187 -12.09 2.69 5.46
CA GLY A 187 -13.07 1.68 5.85
C GLY A 187 -14.20 2.23 6.72
N GLU A 188 -14.51 1.52 7.80
CA GLU A 188 -15.59 1.89 8.71
C GLU A 188 -15.28 3.16 9.51
N ILE A 189 -16.33 3.93 9.81
CA ILE A 189 -16.24 5.08 10.71
C ILE A 189 -16.25 4.56 12.15
N ILE A 190 -15.17 4.83 12.87
CA ILE A 190 -14.99 4.40 14.27
C ILE A 190 -15.59 5.41 15.23
N GLY A 191 -15.49 6.69 14.92
CA GLY A 191 -16.02 7.76 15.75
C GLY A 191 -15.88 9.14 15.13
N THR A 192 -16.75 10.06 15.54
CA THR A 192 -16.71 11.45 15.08
C THR A 192 -17.50 12.36 16.00
N ASN A 193 -17.17 13.65 16.00
CA ASN A 193 -18.02 14.73 16.53
C ASN A 193 -18.49 15.71 15.45
N LEU A 194 -18.36 15.33 14.17
CA LEU A 194 -18.98 16.04 13.05
C LEU A 194 -20.49 15.80 13.06
N HIS A 195 -21.25 16.90 12.99
CA HIS A 195 -22.73 16.89 12.93
C HIS A 195 -23.20 17.73 11.74
#